data_70f0ba8674df505bb5b10f3b376ce628
#
_entry.id   70f0ba8674df505bb5b10f3b376ce628
#
_cell.length_a   1.000
_cell.length_b   1.000
_cell.length_c   1.000
_cell.angle_alpha   90.00
_cell.angle_beta   90.00
_cell.angle_gamma   90.00
#
_symmetry.space_group_name_H-M   'P 1'
#
loop_
_entity.id
_entity.type
_entity.pdbx_description
1 polymer ?
#
loop_
_entity_poly.entity_id
_entity_poly.type
_entity_poly.pdbx_seq_one_letter_code
_entity_poly.pdbx_strand_id
1 'polypeptide(L)'
;SVLLALTLGLSGAGATFAQTPEAAPQTLPAITVSTVAPRLMRDRVIASGLVEAVEMVQVQPLIEGQPIETLEADVGDMVSQGQVLARLSLSTLELQRSQFTASLASAKATIAQAEAQVLEARSSADEAQRVTQRTSQLRAQGAASQAAADTAQAAAISANARVMVAVQTLEAARAQLSLVEAQLENVE
;
A
#
# COMPACT_ATOMS: atom_id res chain seq x y z
N SER A 1 -93.50 77.54 -36.12
CA SER A 1 -94.09 78.66 -36.95
C SER A 1 -93.12 78.98 -38.05
N VAL A 2 -93.45 78.49 -39.22
CA VAL A 2 -93.99 79.29 -40.34
C VAL A 2 -92.95 80.28 -40.83
N LEU A 3 -92.68 80.34 -42.02
CA LEU A 3 -93.11 80.47 -43.36
C LEU A 3 -91.90 80.79 -44.27
N LEU A 4 -91.71 80.11 -45.31
CA LEU A 4 -92.25 80.28 -46.69
C LEU A 4 -91.69 81.52 -47.48
N ALA A 5 -91.19 81.19 -48.58
CA ALA A 5 -91.27 81.86 -49.90
C ALA A 5 -89.92 81.83 -50.61
N LEU A 6 -89.84 81.13 -51.66
CA LEU A 6 -90.26 81.38 -53.11
C LEU A 6 -89.53 82.55 -53.76
N THR A 7 -88.76 82.30 -54.71
CA THR A 7 -88.78 82.67 -56.17
C THR A 7 -87.41 82.52 -56.80
N LEU A 8 -87.37 81.80 -57.76
CA LEU A 8 -87.41 82.03 -59.23
C LEU A 8 -86.16 82.75 -59.80
N GLY A 9 -85.57 82.06 -60.68
CA GLY A 9 -85.07 82.70 -61.85
C GLY A 9 -83.66 82.57 -62.37
N LEU A 10 -83.65 81.97 -63.47
CA LEU A 10 -82.88 82.36 -64.60
C LEU A 10 -81.55 81.68 -64.92
N SER A 11 -81.64 81.00 -65.96
CA SER A 11 -80.67 80.42 -66.90
C SER A 11 -79.33 81.17 -67.09
N GLY A 12 -78.28 80.48 -67.08
CA GLY A 12 -77.00 80.90 -67.60
C GLY A 12 -76.16 79.69 -68.04
N ALA A 13 -76.04 79.59 -69.34
CA ALA A 13 -75.17 78.58 -69.96
C ALA A 13 -73.73 78.92 -69.65
N GLY A 14 -73.00 78.03 -68.96
CA GLY A 14 -71.62 78.22 -68.67
C GLY A 14 -70.78 76.95 -69.03
N ALA A 15 -69.77 77.23 -69.69
CA ALA A 15 -68.81 76.31 -70.29
C ALA A 15 -68.36 75.16 -69.37
N THR A 16 -68.44 73.96 -69.92
CA THR A 16 -67.82 72.78 -69.34
C THR A 16 -66.28 72.81 -69.46
N PHE A 17 -65.63 73.06 -68.41
CA PHE A 17 -64.20 72.88 -68.30
C PHE A 17 -64.02 71.37 -67.95
N ALA A 18 -63.32 70.65 -68.82
CA ALA A 18 -62.88 69.28 -68.54
C ALA A 18 -61.84 69.39 -67.37
N GLN A 19 -62.24 68.91 -66.21
CA GLN A 19 -61.29 68.67 -65.16
C GLN A 19 -60.50 67.39 -65.49
N THR A 20 -59.21 67.61 -65.66
CA THR A 20 -58.24 66.51 -65.68
C THR A 20 -58.27 65.81 -64.30
N PRO A 21 -58.47 64.53 -64.24
CA PRO A 21 -58.43 63.84 -62.97
C PRO A 21 -57.01 63.92 -62.39
N GLU A 22 -56.92 64.66 -61.29
CA GLU A 22 -55.73 64.68 -60.47
C GLU A 22 -55.49 63.27 -59.96
N ALA A 23 -54.36 62.73 -60.35
CA ALA A 23 -53.92 61.36 -59.87
C ALA A 23 -53.81 61.35 -58.39
N ALA A 24 -54.63 60.55 -57.74
CA ALA A 24 -54.53 60.34 -56.29
C ALA A 24 -53.08 59.97 -55.88
N PRO A 25 -52.54 60.58 -54.83
CA PRO A 25 -51.20 60.25 -54.37
C PRO A 25 -51.13 58.77 -54.05
N GLN A 26 -50.29 58.03 -54.77
CA GLN A 26 -49.98 56.63 -54.42
C GLN A 26 -49.30 56.64 -53.04
N THR A 27 -49.99 56.14 -52.05
CA THR A 27 -49.40 55.86 -50.76
C THR A 27 -48.44 54.69 -50.94
N LEU A 28 -47.18 54.98 -50.99
CA LEU A 28 -46.14 53.91 -50.95
C LEU A 28 -46.30 53.16 -49.65
N PRO A 29 -46.13 51.79 -49.71
CA PRO A 29 -46.23 51.03 -48.50
C PRO A 29 -45.14 51.50 -47.51
N ALA A 30 -45.54 51.73 -46.27
CA ALA A 30 -44.59 52.07 -45.21
C ALA A 30 -43.62 50.95 -44.95
N ILE A 31 -42.38 51.16 -45.26
CA ILE A 31 -41.30 50.19 -44.93
C ILE A 31 -40.82 50.54 -43.53
N THR A 32 -41.06 49.65 -42.63
CA THR A 32 -40.48 49.75 -41.28
C THR A 32 -38.99 49.46 -41.35
N VAL A 33 -38.16 50.44 -41.12
CA VAL A 33 -36.69 50.28 -41.00
C VAL A 33 -36.28 50.38 -39.53
N SER A 34 -35.49 49.45 -39.11
CA SER A 34 -34.87 49.57 -37.79
C SER A 34 -33.36 49.82 -37.95
N THR A 35 -32.84 50.69 -37.09
CA THR A 35 -31.41 51.02 -37.07
C THR A 35 -30.65 49.81 -36.55
N VAL A 36 -29.65 49.36 -37.27
CA VAL A 36 -28.74 48.32 -36.83
C VAL A 36 -27.81 48.88 -35.78
N ALA A 37 -27.92 48.39 -34.57
CA ALA A 37 -27.01 48.72 -33.48
C ALA A 37 -26.09 47.51 -33.15
N PRO A 38 -24.83 47.74 -32.88
CA PRO A 38 -23.94 46.65 -32.45
C PRO A 38 -24.44 46.09 -31.12
N ARG A 39 -24.68 44.75 -31.09
CA ARG A 39 -25.12 44.04 -29.91
C ARG A 39 -24.09 42.99 -29.57
N LEU A 40 -23.65 42.94 -28.31
CA LEU A 40 -22.83 41.83 -27.79
C LEU A 40 -23.66 40.53 -27.80
N MET A 41 -23.26 39.63 -28.64
CA MET A 41 -23.84 38.28 -28.69
C MET A 41 -22.90 37.34 -27.98
N ARG A 42 -23.42 36.56 -27.05
CA ARG A 42 -22.67 35.45 -26.45
C ARG A 42 -22.92 34.20 -27.29
N ASP A 43 -21.88 33.76 -27.97
CA ASP A 43 -21.88 32.46 -28.58
C ASP A 43 -21.68 31.43 -27.48
N ARG A 44 -22.64 30.55 -27.30
CA ARG A 44 -22.58 29.47 -26.31
C ARG A 44 -22.43 28.15 -27.07
N VAL A 45 -21.26 27.57 -26.91
CA VAL A 45 -21.02 26.23 -27.37
C VAL A 45 -21.37 25.24 -26.22
N ILE A 46 -22.33 24.37 -26.47
CA ILE A 46 -22.64 23.29 -25.53
C ILE A 46 -21.65 22.17 -25.84
N ALA A 47 -20.76 21.89 -24.90
CA ALA A 47 -19.85 20.75 -24.95
C ALA A 47 -20.25 19.76 -23.85
N SER A 48 -20.34 18.49 -24.20
CA SER A 48 -20.46 17.38 -23.27
C SER A 48 -19.10 16.68 -23.11
N GLY A 49 -18.76 16.31 -21.92
CA GLY A 49 -17.52 15.60 -21.62
C GLY A 49 -17.65 14.80 -20.33
N LEU A 50 -16.82 13.79 -20.17
CA LEU A 50 -16.66 13.04 -18.93
C LEU A 50 -15.59 13.72 -18.09
N VAL A 51 -15.87 13.92 -16.80
CA VAL A 51 -14.86 14.41 -15.86
C VAL A 51 -14.16 13.19 -15.27
N GLU A 52 -12.88 13.09 -15.54
CA GLU A 52 -12.04 12.01 -15.02
C GLU A 52 -10.91 12.61 -14.18
N ALA A 53 -10.36 11.82 -13.27
CA ALA A 53 -9.20 12.21 -12.50
C ALA A 53 -7.98 12.36 -13.41
N VAL A 54 -7.23 13.44 -13.25
CA VAL A 54 -5.98 13.69 -13.99
C VAL A 54 -4.91 12.67 -13.62
N GLU A 55 -4.91 12.26 -12.34
CA GLU A 55 -4.01 11.26 -11.80
C GLU A 55 -4.79 10.36 -10.83
N MET A 56 -4.62 9.06 -11.00
CA MET A 56 -5.22 8.05 -10.12
C MET A 56 -4.09 7.38 -9.34
N VAL A 57 -4.08 7.57 -8.04
CA VAL A 57 -3.09 6.98 -7.13
C VAL A 57 -3.73 5.78 -6.43
N GLN A 58 -3.11 4.62 -6.57
CA GLN A 58 -3.53 3.41 -5.91
C GLN A 58 -2.68 3.20 -4.66
N VAL A 59 -3.31 3.21 -3.49
CA VAL A 59 -2.63 2.99 -2.21
C VAL A 59 -2.81 1.53 -1.81
N GLN A 60 -1.69 0.84 -1.62
CA GLN A 60 -1.66 -0.56 -1.19
C GLN A 60 -0.86 -0.69 0.10
N PRO A 61 -1.25 -1.57 1.02
CA PRO A 61 -0.45 -1.85 2.20
C PRO A 61 0.83 -2.60 1.81
N LEU A 62 1.90 -2.39 2.57
CA LEU A 62 3.17 -3.13 2.42
C LEU A 62 3.04 -4.59 2.89
N ILE A 63 2.06 -4.88 3.75
CA ILE A 63 1.82 -6.20 4.34
C ILE A 63 0.46 -6.68 3.87
N GLU A 64 0.42 -7.85 3.24
CA GLU A 64 -0.82 -8.48 2.77
C GLU A 64 -1.47 -9.35 3.85
N GLY A 65 -2.78 -9.57 3.72
CA GLY A 65 -3.53 -10.51 4.55
C GLY A 65 -3.90 -10.00 5.94
N GLN A 66 -3.65 -8.73 6.26
CA GLN A 66 -4.08 -8.13 7.52
C GLN A 66 -5.47 -7.49 7.36
N PRO A 67 -6.42 -7.74 8.29
CA PRO A 67 -7.70 -7.07 8.28
C PRO A 67 -7.55 -5.58 8.61
N ILE A 68 -8.41 -4.76 8.02
CA ILE A 68 -8.50 -3.35 8.36
C ILE A 68 -9.17 -3.24 9.73
N GLU A 69 -8.52 -2.57 10.67
CA GLU A 69 -9.04 -2.30 12.01
C GLU A 69 -9.86 -1.01 12.04
N THR A 70 -9.32 0.05 11.45
CA THR A 70 -10.00 1.35 11.34
C THR A 70 -9.78 1.95 9.98
N LEU A 71 -10.82 2.59 9.45
CA LEU A 71 -10.77 3.43 8.26
C LEU A 71 -10.87 4.88 8.72
N GLU A 72 -9.88 5.71 8.39
CA GLU A 72 -9.78 7.10 8.85
C GLU A 72 -10.14 8.12 7.75
N ALA A 73 -10.46 7.67 6.56
CA ALA A 73 -10.91 8.51 5.45
C ALA A 73 -12.03 7.84 4.68
N ASP A 74 -13.05 8.61 4.32
CA ASP A 74 -14.21 8.17 3.55
C ASP A 74 -14.20 8.70 2.11
N VAL A 75 -15.06 8.13 1.28
CA VAL A 75 -15.21 8.55 -0.11
C VAL A 75 -15.72 9.99 -0.18
N GLY A 76 -14.95 10.86 -0.77
CA GLY A 76 -15.24 12.31 -0.89
C GLY A 76 -14.39 13.19 0.01
N ASP A 77 -13.61 12.59 0.92
CA ASP A 77 -12.73 13.34 1.80
C ASP A 77 -11.50 13.91 1.07
N MET A 78 -11.05 15.06 1.53
CA MET A 78 -9.79 15.65 1.09
C MET A 78 -8.65 15.12 1.94
N VAL A 79 -7.71 14.42 1.30
CA VAL A 79 -6.57 13.81 1.97
C VAL A 79 -5.27 14.50 1.60
N SER A 80 -4.33 14.56 2.54
CA SER A 80 -3.01 15.15 2.36
C SER A 80 -1.94 14.08 2.22
N GLN A 81 -0.82 14.44 1.62
CA GLN A 81 0.33 13.55 1.53
C GLN A 81 0.83 13.14 2.93
N GLY A 82 0.96 11.83 3.16
CA GLY A 82 1.36 11.28 4.45
C GLY A 82 0.23 11.12 5.47
N GLN A 83 -1.01 11.43 5.11
CA GLN A 83 -2.16 11.20 5.96
C GLN A 83 -2.47 9.71 6.07
N VAL A 84 -2.77 9.27 7.30
CA VAL A 84 -3.22 7.88 7.55
C VAL A 84 -4.63 7.72 6.99
N LEU A 85 -4.82 6.77 6.10
CA LEU A 85 -6.12 6.45 5.48
C LEU A 85 -6.81 5.29 6.18
N ALA A 86 -6.04 4.30 6.61
CA ALA A 86 -6.53 3.12 7.30
C ALA A 86 -5.47 2.57 8.26
N ARG A 87 -5.90 1.88 9.31
CA ARG A 87 -5.04 1.11 10.19
C ARG A 87 -5.36 -0.36 10.03
N LEU A 88 -4.32 -1.17 9.91
CA LEU A 88 -4.43 -2.62 9.85
C LEU A 88 -4.31 -3.20 11.25
N SER A 89 -4.98 -4.32 11.50
CA SER A 89 -4.87 -5.04 12.76
C SER A 89 -3.48 -5.67 12.91
N LEU A 90 -2.87 -5.46 14.06
CA LEU A 90 -1.58 -6.05 14.42
C LEU A 90 -1.69 -7.41 15.10
N SER A 91 -2.92 -7.88 15.40
CA SER A 91 -3.15 -9.08 16.21
C SER A 91 -2.47 -10.33 15.65
N THR A 92 -2.45 -10.51 14.34
CA THR A 92 -1.78 -11.64 13.67
C THR A 92 -0.27 -11.55 13.79
N LEU A 93 0.29 -10.34 13.63
CA LEU A 93 1.73 -10.08 13.77
C LEU A 93 2.19 -10.29 15.21
N GLU A 94 1.43 -9.82 16.19
CA GLU A 94 1.69 -10.03 17.61
C GLU A 94 1.69 -11.51 18.00
N LEU A 95 0.74 -12.28 17.44
CA LEU A 95 0.71 -13.73 17.62
C LEU A 95 1.96 -14.39 17.00
N GLN A 96 2.32 -14.04 15.77
CA GLN A 96 3.52 -14.57 15.12
C GLN A 96 4.79 -14.20 15.90
N ARG A 97 4.92 -12.95 16.32
CA ARG A 97 6.03 -12.49 17.17
C ARG A 97 6.13 -13.29 18.48
N SER A 98 4.97 -13.54 19.11
CA SER A 98 4.93 -14.35 20.33
C SER A 98 5.40 -15.78 20.09
N GLN A 99 5.00 -16.39 18.95
CA GLN A 99 5.44 -17.74 18.54
C GLN A 99 6.94 -17.80 18.30
N PHE A 100 7.51 -16.82 17.57
CA PHE A 100 8.95 -16.77 17.34
C PHE A 100 9.74 -16.47 18.61
N THR A 101 9.21 -15.65 19.51
CA THR A 101 9.83 -15.41 20.82
C THR A 101 9.88 -16.68 21.66
N ALA A 102 8.80 -17.48 21.65
CA ALA A 102 8.80 -18.79 22.31
C ALA A 102 9.78 -19.77 21.66
N SER A 103 9.87 -19.79 20.32
CA SER A 103 10.83 -20.60 19.57
C SER A 103 12.28 -20.17 19.87
N LEU A 104 12.54 -18.89 20.02
CA LEU A 104 13.83 -18.33 20.42
C LEU A 104 14.23 -18.82 21.81
N ALA A 105 13.31 -18.78 22.78
CA ALA A 105 13.56 -19.30 24.13
C ALA A 105 13.88 -20.80 24.10
N SER A 106 13.16 -21.59 23.31
CA SER A 106 13.41 -23.01 23.12
C SER A 106 14.79 -23.30 22.48
N ALA A 107 15.16 -22.54 21.44
CA ALA A 107 16.47 -22.66 20.81
C ALA A 107 17.61 -22.34 21.80
N LYS A 108 17.47 -21.29 22.62
CA LYS A 108 18.43 -20.96 23.69
C LYS A 108 18.55 -22.08 24.73
N ALA A 109 17.45 -22.70 25.12
CA ALA A 109 17.48 -23.84 26.04
C ALA A 109 18.20 -25.05 25.42
N THR A 110 18.01 -25.31 24.11
CA THR A 110 18.72 -26.38 23.38
C THR A 110 20.22 -26.11 23.34
N ILE A 111 20.67 -24.87 23.16
CA ILE A 111 22.08 -24.48 23.24
C ILE A 111 22.65 -24.77 24.63
N ALA A 112 21.95 -24.36 25.69
CA ALA A 112 22.40 -24.60 27.07
C ALA A 112 22.56 -26.11 27.37
N GLN A 113 21.64 -26.94 26.84
CA GLN A 113 21.74 -28.39 26.94
C GLN A 113 22.95 -28.92 26.16
N ALA A 114 23.19 -28.48 24.93
CA ALA A 114 24.33 -28.89 24.13
C ALA A 114 25.66 -28.42 24.76
N GLU A 115 25.72 -27.26 25.36
CA GLU A 115 26.90 -26.77 26.11
C GLU A 115 27.21 -27.67 27.31
N ALA A 116 26.20 -28.09 28.06
CA ALA A 116 26.35 -29.04 29.15
C ALA A 116 26.89 -30.39 28.66
N GLN A 117 26.41 -30.89 27.49
CA GLN A 117 26.93 -32.12 26.87
C GLN A 117 28.39 -31.98 26.43
N VAL A 118 28.79 -30.81 25.89
CA VAL A 118 30.21 -30.56 25.57
C VAL A 118 31.07 -30.59 26.84
N LEU A 119 30.59 -30.00 27.92
CA LEU A 119 31.31 -29.98 29.18
C LEU A 119 31.48 -31.42 29.75
N GLU A 120 30.42 -32.23 29.72
CA GLU A 120 30.45 -33.63 30.15
C GLU A 120 31.45 -34.44 29.30
N ALA A 121 31.35 -34.33 27.97
CA ALA A 121 32.24 -35.03 27.06
C ALA A 121 33.71 -34.65 27.25
N ARG A 122 34.00 -33.34 27.48
CA ARG A 122 35.36 -32.86 27.77
C ARG A 122 35.87 -33.42 29.07
N SER A 123 35.06 -33.40 30.12
CA SER A 123 35.45 -33.99 31.45
C SER A 123 35.78 -35.46 31.33
N SER A 124 34.99 -36.24 30.57
CA SER A 124 35.22 -37.64 30.27
C SER A 124 36.53 -37.87 29.47
N ALA A 125 36.78 -37.00 28.46
CA ALA A 125 38.01 -37.06 27.67
C ALA A 125 39.26 -36.74 28.49
N ASP A 126 39.20 -35.78 29.36
CA ASP A 126 40.27 -35.37 30.26
C ASP A 126 40.60 -36.53 31.25
N GLU A 127 39.57 -37.20 31.79
CA GLU A 127 39.79 -38.38 32.63
C GLU A 127 40.44 -39.52 31.86
N ALA A 128 39.94 -39.86 30.68
CA ALA A 128 40.51 -40.89 29.82
C ALA A 128 41.98 -40.58 29.46
N GLN A 129 42.30 -39.33 29.23
CA GLN A 129 43.66 -38.89 28.94
C GLN A 129 44.57 -39.01 30.16
N ARG A 130 44.09 -38.64 31.35
CA ARG A 130 44.85 -38.87 32.63
C ARG A 130 45.10 -40.36 32.86
N VAL A 131 44.11 -41.21 32.62
CA VAL A 131 44.28 -42.69 32.72
C VAL A 131 45.32 -43.19 31.74
N THR A 132 45.26 -42.74 30.48
CA THR A 132 46.26 -43.13 29.46
C THR A 132 47.66 -42.70 29.84
N GLN A 133 47.83 -41.45 30.32
CA GLN A 133 49.11 -40.93 30.75
C GLN A 133 49.68 -41.73 31.96
N ARG A 134 48.84 -42.01 32.96
CA ARG A 134 49.21 -42.81 34.12
C ARG A 134 49.61 -44.26 33.72
N THR A 135 48.81 -44.87 32.86
CA THR A 135 49.08 -46.27 32.41
C THR A 135 50.35 -46.34 31.57
N SER A 136 50.63 -45.38 30.74
CA SER A 136 51.87 -45.30 29.96
C SER A 136 53.10 -45.15 30.85
N GLN A 137 53.02 -44.35 31.89
CA GLN A 137 54.09 -44.19 32.90
C GLN A 137 54.34 -45.47 33.66
N LEU A 138 53.26 -46.13 34.14
CA LEU A 138 53.39 -47.44 34.83
C LEU A 138 53.96 -48.50 33.90
N ARG A 139 53.60 -48.51 32.61
CA ARG A 139 54.21 -49.43 31.65
C ARG A 139 55.70 -49.18 31.46
N ALA A 140 56.14 -47.93 31.38
CA ALA A 140 57.54 -47.58 31.29
C ALA A 140 58.34 -48.06 32.52
N GLN A 141 57.70 -48.22 33.67
CA GLN A 141 58.27 -48.72 34.92
C GLN A 141 58.11 -50.26 35.04
N GLY A 142 57.56 -50.94 34.04
CA GLY A 142 57.30 -52.40 34.09
C GLY A 142 56.10 -52.79 34.93
N ALA A 143 55.29 -51.84 35.43
CA ALA A 143 54.17 -52.11 36.35
C ALA A 143 52.81 -52.23 35.62
N ALA A 144 52.74 -52.04 34.29
CA ALA A 144 51.53 -52.22 33.47
C ALA A 144 51.88 -52.99 32.19
N SER A 145 50.88 -53.76 31.66
CA SER A 145 51.02 -54.44 30.40
C SER A 145 50.83 -53.58 29.18
N GLN A 146 51.35 -54.00 28.04
CA GLN A 146 51.08 -53.31 26.76
C GLN A 146 49.60 -53.27 26.47
N ALA A 147 48.86 -54.38 26.67
CA ALA A 147 47.40 -54.42 26.44
C ALA A 147 46.62 -53.39 27.29
N ALA A 148 47.04 -53.17 28.52
CA ALA A 148 46.41 -52.16 29.37
C ALA A 148 46.66 -50.71 28.83
N ALA A 149 47.84 -50.45 28.30
CA ALA A 149 48.16 -49.15 27.68
C ALA A 149 47.37 -48.93 26.38
N ASP A 150 47.28 -49.97 25.57
CA ASP A 150 46.51 -49.91 24.32
C ASP A 150 45.00 -49.70 24.55
N THR A 151 44.44 -50.35 25.58
CA THR A 151 43.08 -50.18 26.03
C THR A 151 42.81 -48.72 26.50
N ALA A 152 43.69 -48.18 27.34
CA ALA A 152 43.58 -46.81 27.82
C ALA A 152 43.68 -45.79 26.68
N GLN A 153 44.59 -46.04 25.73
CA GLN A 153 44.72 -45.21 24.53
C GLN A 153 43.45 -45.24 23.64
N ALA A 154 42.88 -46.40 23.41
CA ALA A 154 41.65 -46.57 22.65
C ALA A 154 40.46 -45.85 23.36
N ALA A 155 40.39 -45.92 24.68
CA ALA A 155 39.39 -45.21 25.46
C ALA A 155 39.52 -43.68 25.33
N ALA A 156 40.75 -43.15 25.35
CA ALA A 156 40.99 -41.69 25.17
C ALA A 156 40.61 -41.23 23.74
N ILE A 157 40.92 -42.03 22.74
CA ILE A 157 40.51 -41.71 21.34
C ILE A 157 38.98 -41.68 21.24
N SER A 158 38.29 -42.67 21.82
CA SER A 158 36.83 -42.75 21.82
C SER A 158 36.21 -41.55 22.58
N ALA A 159 36.77 -41.16 23.72
CA ALA A 159 36.28 -40.02 24.48
C ALA A 159 36.49 -38.70 23.73
N ASN A 160 37.62 -38.49 23.05
CA ASN A 160 37.85 -37.34 22.20
C ASN A 160 36.90 -37.30 21.00
N ALA A 161 36.55 -38.40 20.40
CA ALA A 161 35.54 -38.47 19.34
C ALA A 161 34.17 -38.02 19.85
N ARG A 162 33.80 -38.38 21.09
CA ARG A 162 32.54 -37.90 21.71
C ARG A 162 32.55 -36.37 21.92
N VAL A 163 33.68 -35.76 22.27
CA VAL A 163 33.81 -34.30 22.34
C VAL A 163 33.53 -33.68 20.99
N MET A 164 34.09 -34.26 19.90
CA MET A 164 33.84 -33.73 18.56
C MET A 164 32.35 -33.79 18.19
N VAL A 165 31.68 -34.91 18.51
CA VAL A 165 30.22 -35.03 18.26
C VAL A 165 29.44 -34.03 19.06
N ALA A 166 29.75 -33.83 20.35
CA ALA A 166 29.06 -32.84 21.21
C ALA A 166 29.27 -31.40 20.71
N VAL A 167 30.47 -31.07 20.24
CA VAL A 167 30.75 -29.77 19.64
C VAL A 167 29.94 -29.55 18.35
N GLN A 168 29.83 -30.57 17.49
CA GLN A 168 29.01 -30.46 16.27
C GLN A 168 27.53 -30.32 16.60
N THR A 169 27.04 -30.96 17.65
CA THR A 169 25.66 -30.77 18.15
C THR A 169 25.43 -29.37 18.64
N LEU A 170 26.39 -28.77 19.34
CA LEU A 170 26.33 -27.36 19.77
C LEU A 170 26.30 -26.40 18.58
N GLU A 171 27.13 -26.62 17.56
CA GLU A 171 27.14 -25.79 16.35
C GLU A 171 25.81 -25.90 15.58
N ALA A 172 25.22 -27.09 15.50
CA ALA A 172 23.89 -27.26 14.92
C ALA A 172 22.80 -26.51 15.70
N ALA A 173 22.86 -26.55 17.04
CA ALA A 173 21.93 -25.77 17.88
C ALA A 173 22.09 -24.26 17.71
N ARG A 174 23.32 -23.76 17.53
CA ARG A 174 23.61 -22.35 17.24
C ARG A 174 23.09 -21.93 15.87
N ALA A 175 23.24 -22.76 14.86
CA ALA A 175 22.67 -22.52 13.52
C ALA A 175 21.14 -22.42 13.60
N GLN A 176 20.48 -23.28 14.38
CA GLN A 176 19.03 -23.21 14.61
C GLN A 176 18.63 -21.91 15.31
N LEU A 177 19.40 -21.44 16.29
CA LEU A 177 19.15 -20.13 16.93
C LEU A 177 19.18 -19.01 15.90
N SER A 178 20.22 -18.94 15.08
CA SER A 178 20.36 -17.90 14.04
C SER A 178 19.20 -17.91 13.06
N LEU A 179 18.67 -19.08 12.70
CA LEU A 179 17.48 -19.18 11.85
C LEU A 179 16.25 -18.54 12.52
N VAL A 180 16.02 -18.84 13.80
CA VAL A 180 14.88 -18.30 14.55
C VAL A 180 15.03 -16.79 14.77
N GLU A 181 16.25 -16.29 15.02
CA GLU A 181 16.53 -14.85 15.14
C GLU A 181 16.21 -14.12 13.82
N ALA A 182 16.63 -14.66 12.68
CA ALA A 182 16.29 -14.09 11.37
C ALA A 182 14.77 -14.12 11.08
N GLN A 183 14.07 -15.17 11.54
CA GLN A 183 12.60 -15.23 11.43
C GLN A 183 11.91 -14.17 12.29
N LEU A 184 12.42 -13.90 13.48
CA LEU A 184 11.89 -12.86 14.37
C LEU A 184 12.12 -11.46 13.79
N GLU A 185 13.31 -11.19 13.24
CA GLU A 185 13.65 -9.92 12.60
C GLU A 185 12.73 -9.60 11.39
N ASN A 186 12.29 -10.62 10.67
CA ASN A 186 11.36 -10.43 9.53
C ASN A 186 9.92 -10.06 9.96
N VAL A 187 9.59 -10.16 11.23
CA VAL A 187 8.25 -9.86 11.78
C VAL A 187 8.24 -8.53 12.55
N GLU A 188 9.39 -7.98 12.90
CA GLU A 188 9.54 -6.65 13.53
C GLU A 188 9.56 -5.53 12.50
#